data_1203652cba30e1feb121339f262af0ac
#
_entry.id   1203652cba30e1feb121339f262af0ac
#
_cell.length_a   1.000
_cell.length_b   1.000
_cell.length_c   1.000
_cell.angle_alpha   90.00
_cell.angle_beta   90.00
_cell.angle_gamma   90.00
#
_symmetry.space_group_name_H-M   'P 1'
#
loop_
_entity.id
_entity.type
_entity.pdbx_description
1 polymer ?
#
loop_
_entity_poly.entity_id
_entity_poly.type
_entity_poly.pdbx_seq_one_letter_code
_entity_poly.pdbx_strand_id
1 'polypeptide(L)'
;MNLNTLLDLAIMIFAGMFCGRMAKHVHLPNVTGYLVAGLLIGPSVFSLLSEDFLTTINIISDVALGFIAFSIGNEFKMSYFKRVGVAPIVIACLESLFAVVFVVLGLLIARQPLPFSLVLGAIAAATAPAATIMVIKQYRAKGPVTETLLSVVAIDDATALILFSLAVAVAQGLTDAGASFGASLLSPLREIGGALVVGAALGFIFLLPLRFFKKVGNRLSLIVAFVFAGIGIATLFDLSSLLLCMAMGAVVANFSPDVTQIMDICDGVTPPIFLLFFVASGADLKLSVLPTVGLIGVIYIVLRVAGKAFGASLGGIVCKCDKNVKKYLGPCLLPQAGVAIGLSLAAGKIVPHFAPQIRAVILCGTLIYELIGPAVTKLSLKKAGEITTN
;
A
#
# COMPACT_ATOMS: atom_id res chain seq x y z
N MET A 1 -3.59 -10.88 -28.87
CA MET A 1 -4.95 -10.74 -29.43
C MET A 1 -5.45 -9.37 -29.00
N ASN A 2 -5.79 -8.47 -29.91
CA ASN A 2 -6.43 -7.20 -29.53
C ASN A 2 -7.92 -7.50 -29.29
N LEU A 3 -8.26 -7.93 -28.10
CA LEU A 3 -9.64 -8.08 -27.64
C LEU A 3 -10.23 -6.69 -27.32
N ASN A 4 -11.55 -6.61 -27.24
CA ASN A 4 -12.21 -5.39 -26.80
C ASN A 4 -11.96 -5.20 -25.30
N THR A 5 -11.70 -3.97 -24.85
CA THR A 5 -11.45 -3.60 -23.45
C THR A 5 -12.48 -4.20 -22.47
N LEU A 6 -13.76 -4.27 -22.85
CA LEU A 6 -14.78 -4.88 -21.99
C LEU A 6 -14.63 -6.40 -21.86
N LEU A 7 -14.16 -7.05 -22.92
CA LEU A 7 -13.89 -8.50 -22.88
C LEU A 7 -12.66 -8.79 -22.04
N ASP A 8 -11.62 -7.96 -22.13
CA ASP A 8 -10.41 -8.05 -21.28
C ASP A 8 -10.76 -7.90 -19.80
N LEU A 9 -11.61 -6.92 -19.46
CA LEU A 9 -12.13 -6.75 -18.09
C LEU A 9 -12.93 -7.96 -17.61
N ALA A 10 -13.77 -8.54 -18.47
CA ALA A 10 -14.53 -9.74 -18.15
C ALA A 10 -13.60 -10.94 -17.89
N ILE A 11 -12.57 -11.12 -18.72
CA ILE A 11 -11.55 -12.17 -18.56
C ILE A 11 -10.83 -11.98 -17.23
N MET A 12 -10.44 -10.76 -16.87
CA MET A 12 -9.80 -10.46 -15.59
C MET A 12 -10.68 -10.85 -14.41
N ILE A 13 -11.97 -10.50 -14.44
CA ILE A 13 -12.91 -10.84 -13.37
C ILE A 13 -13.07 -12.36 -13.26
N PHE A 14 -13.32 -13.06 -14.38
CA PHE A 14 -13.49 -14.50 -14.36
C PHE A 14 -12.22 -15.24 -13.90
N ALA A 15 -11.05 -14.88 -14.45
CA ALA A 15 -9.78 -15.46 -14.05
C ALA A 15 -9.49 -15.20 -12.56
N GLY A 16 -9.72 -13.97 -12.10
CA GLY A 16 -9.56 -13.61 -10.69
C GLY A 16 -10.47 -14.41 -9.77
N MET A 17 -11.77 -14.50 -10.08
CA MET A 17 -12.72 -15.29 -9.31
C MET A 17 -12.34 -16.78 -9.28
N PHE A 18 -11.95 -17.34 -10.41
CA PHE A 18 -11.54 -18.74 -10.50
C PHE A 18 -10.29 -19.02 -9.67
N CYS A 19 -9.22 -18.28 -9.88
CA CYS A 19 -7.96 -18.43 -9.14
C CYS A 19 -8.12 -18.09 -7.64
N GLY A 20 -8.95 -17.10 -7.30
CA GLY A 20 -9.28 -16.78 -5.90
C GLY A 20 -9.99 -17.96 -5.20
N ARG A 21 -10.91 -18.63 -5.91
CA ARG A 21 -11.56 -19.85 -5.40
C ARG A 21 -10.55 -20.99 -5.24
N MET A 22 -9.65 -21.19 -6.20
CA MET A 22 -8.57 -22.18 -6.09
C MET A 22 -7.64 -21.89 -4.93
N ALA A 23 -7.21 -20.65 -4.75
CA ALA A 23 -6.38 -20.23 -3.62
C ALA A 23 -7.03 -20.60 -2.28
N LYS A 24 -8.35 -20.41 -2.16
CA LYS A 24 -9.10 -20.79 -0.96
C LYS A 24 -9.04 -22.32 -0.69
N HIS A 25 -9.06 -23.16 -1.71
CA HIS A 25 -8.92 -24.63 -1.54
C HIS A 25 -7.55 -25.02 -0.97
N VAL A 26 -6.50 -24.28 -1.32
CA VAL A 26 -5.14 -24.48 -0.76
C VAL A 26 -4.89 -23.63 0.49
N HIS A 27 -5.95 -23.13 1.12
CA HIS A 27 -5.90 -22.32 2.34
C HIS A 27 -5.13 -20.99 2.20
N LEU A 28 -5.00 -20.46 1.00
CA LEU A 28 -4.41 -19.13 0.74
C LEU A 28 -5.48 -18.03 0.70
N PRO A 29 -5.13 -16.78 0.94
CA PRO A 29 -6.03 -15.64 0.75
C PRO A 29 -6.47 -15.48 -0.71
N ASN A 30 -7.68 -14.95 -0.93
CA ASN A 30 -8.20 -14.70 -2.28
C ASN A 30 -7.30 -13.76 -3.08
N VAL A 31 -6.69 -12.77 -2.41
CA VAL A 31 -5.81 -11.79 -3.05
C VAL A 31 -4.61 -12.46 -3.72
N THR A 32 -4.02 -13.48 -3.09
CA THR A 32 -2.95 -14.28 -3.71
C THR A 32 -3.44 -14.95 -5.00
N GLY A 33 -4.67 -15.47 -5.00
CA GLY A 33 -5.29 -16.02 -6.20
C GLY A 33 -5.50 -14.98 -7.31
N TYR A 34 -5.92 -13.77 -6.96
CA TYR A 34 -6.10 -12.66 -7.91
C TYR A 34 -4.78 -12.25 -8.58
N LEU A 35 -3.71 -12.15 -7.79
CA LEU A 35 -2.37 -11.85 -8.29
C LEU A 35 -1.85 -12.95 -9.23
N VAL A 36 -2.04 -14.22 -8.85
CA VAL A 36 -1.68 -15.37 -9.69
C VAL A 36 -2.49 -15.36 -10.98
N ALA A 37 -3.80 -15.06 -10.92
CA ALA A 37 -4.63 -14.94 -12.12
C ALA A 37 -4.06 -13.89 -13.08
N GLY A 38 -3.75 -12.69 -12.55
CA GLY A 38 -3.14 -11.61 -13.33
C GLY A 38 -1.82 -12.02 -13.96
N LEU A 39 -0.92 -12.63 -13.17
CA LEU A 39 0.37 -13.13 -13.66
C LEU A 39 0.20 -14.14 -14.80
N LEU A 40 -0.78 -15.04 -14.71
CA LEU A 40 -1.04 -16.06 -15.73
C LEU A 40 -1.59 -15.44 -17.03
N ILE A 41 -2.63 -14.57 -16.93
CA ILE A 41 -3.25 -13.98 -18.13
C ILE A 41 -2.47 -12.78 -18.68
N GLY A 42 -1.53 -12.25 -17.88
CA GLY A 42 -0.69 -11.11 -18.24
C GLY A 42 0.39 -11.46 -19.27
N PRO A 43 1.18 -10.44 -19.68
CA PRO A 43 2.21 -10.59 -20.71
C PRO A 43 3.31 -11.59 -20.34
N SER A 44 3.49 -11.87 -19.06
CA SER A 44 4.58 -12.73 -18.56
C SER A 44 4.38 -14.22 -18.83
N VAL A 45 3.14 -14.73 -18.99
CA VAL A 45 2.84 -16.17 -19.15
C VAL A 45 2.02 -16.42 -20.41
N PHE A 46 0.70 -16.18 -20.40
CA PHE A 46 -0.16 -16.50 -21.55
C PHE A 46 -0.36 -15.33 -22.52
N SER A 47 0.04 -14.12 -22.15
CA SER A 47 -0.08 -12.92 -22.99
C SER A 47 -1.51 -12.70 -23.56
N LEU A 48 -2.53 -13.03 -22.74
CA LEU A 48 -3.93 -12.79 -23.12
C LEU A 48 -4.27 -11.30 -23.03
N LEU A 49 -3.69 -10.58 -22.06
CA LEU A 49 -3.81 -9.15 -21.92
C LEU A 49 -2.61 -8.47 -22.59
N SER A 50 -2.87 -7.40 -23.36
CA SER A 50 -1.82 -6.61 -24.01
C SER A 50 -1.22 -5.57 -23.03
N GLU A 51 0.04 -5.17 -23.26
CA GLU A 51 0.67 -4.09 -22.47
C GLU A 51 -0.09 -2.76 -22.65
N ASP A 52 -0.62 -2.48 -23.86
CA ASP A 52 -1.42 -1.28 -24.14
C ASP A 52 -2.72 -1.26 -23.32
N PHE A 53 -3.36 -2.42 -23.17
CA PHE A 53 -4.55 -2.55 -22.33
C PHE A 53 -4.21 -2.28 -20.86
N LEU A 54 -3.11 -2.82 -20.34
CA LEU A 54 -2.69 -2.60 -18.96
C LEU A 54 -2.41 -1.12 -18.67
N THR A 55 -1.84 -0.38 -19.62
CA THR A 55 -1.66 1.08 -19.46
C THR A 55 -2.98 1.83 -19.40
N THR A 56 -3.96 1.41 -20.21
CA THR A 56 -5.31 2.01 -20.24
C THR A 56 -6.08 1.76 -18.94
N ILE A 57 -5.88 0.59 -18.32
CA ILE A 57 -6.60 0.19 -17.11
C ILE A 57 -6.02 0.79 -15.82
N ASN A 58 -4.91 1.53 -15.88
CA ASN A 58 -4.30 2.17 -14.70
C ASN A 58 -5.29 3.03 -13.90
N ILE A 59 -6.29 3.62 -14.56
CA ILE A 59 -7.36 4.37 -13.88
C ILE A 59 -8.13 3.51 -12.87
N ILE A 60 -8.29 2.20 -13.13
CA ILE A 60 -8.93 1.28 -12.19
C ILE A 60 -8.06 1.09 -10.95
N SER A 61 -6.73 1.05 -11.13
CA SER A 61 -5.79 0.98 -10.03
C SER A 61 -5.84 2.22 -9.15
N ASP A 62 -5.90 3.41 -9.75
CA ASP A 62 -6.02 4.67 -9.03
C ASP A 62 -7.35 4.74 -8.25
N VAL A 63 -8.44 4.34 -8.89
CA VAL A 63 -9.77 4.28 -8.26
C VAL A 63 -9.77 3.28 -7.10
N ALA A 64 -9.21 2.08 -7.30
CA ALA A 64 -9.13 1.07 -6.25
C ALA A 64 -8.31 1.57 -5.05
N LEU A 65 -7.16 2.17 -5.31
CA LEU A 65 -6.32 2.77 -4.25
C LEU A 65 -7.05 3.90 -3.52
N GLY A 66 -7.82 4.74 -4.22
CA GLY A 66 -8.64 5.77 -3.60
C GLY A 66 -9.72 5.20 -2.66
N PHE A 67 -10.43 4.15 -3.07
CA PHE A 67 -11.40 3.46 -2.22
C PHE A 67 -10.74 2.75 -1.04
N ILE A 68 -9.59 2.11 -1.25
CA ILE A 68 -8.78 1.51 -0.18
C ILE A 68 -8.40 2.58 0.84
N ALA A 69 -7.84 3.69 0.38
CA ALA A 69 -7.42 4.79 1.23
C ALA A 69 -8.59 5.41 2.01
N PHE A 70 -9.73 5.64 1.35
CA PHE A 70 -10.95 6.10 2.01
C PHE A 70 -11.42 5.14 3.12
N SER A 71 -11.40 3.84 2.85
CA SER A 71 -11.74 2.80 3.85
C SER A 71 -10.74 2.77 5.01
N ILE A 72 -9.43 2.90 4.74
CA ILE A 72 -8.41 3.00 5.79
C ILE A 72 -8.62 4.25 6.63
N GLY A 73 -8.95 5.38 5.99
CA GLY A 73 -9.26 6.63 6.68
C GLY A 73 -10.32 6.45 7.76
N ASN A 74 -11.28 5.55 7.56
CA ASN A 74 -12.31 5.25 8.54
C ASN A 74 -11.78 4.59 9.83
N GLU A 75 -10.63 3.94 9.78
CA GLU A 75 -9.99 3.36 10.98
C GLU A 75 -9.35 4.45 11.86
N PHE A 76 -9.14 5.68 11.33
CA PHE A 76 -8.64 6.84 12.09
C PHE A 76 -9.70 7.49 12.98
N LYS A 77 -10.39 6.70 13.78
CA LYS A 77 -11.31 7.21 14.80
C LYS A 77 -10.53 7.81 15.97
N MET A 78 -10.78 9.07 16.27
CA MET A 78 -10.15 9.78 17.39
C MET A 78 -10.36 9.04 18.73
N SER A 79 -11.50 8.37 18.90
CA SER A 79 -11.77 7.53 20.05
C SER A 79 -10.82 6.36 20.20
N TYR A 80 -10.38 5.78 19.06
CA TYR A 80 -9.38 4.72 19.03
C TYR A 80 -8.00 5.23 19.48
N PHE A 81 -7.53 6.34 18.90
CA PHE A 81 -6.25 6.96 19.26
C PHE A 81 -6.21 7.39 20.75
N LYS A 82 -7.32 7.86 21.29
CA LYS A 82 -7.43 8.16 22.72
C LYS A 82 -7.27 6.91 23.60
N ARG A 83 -7.66 5.73 23.09
CA ARG A 83 -7.56 4.44 23.80
C ARG A 83 -6.17 3.81 23.68
N VAL A 84 -5.60 3.79 22.46
CA VAL A 84 -4.33 3.09 22.15
C VAL A 84 -3.11 4.01 22.30
N GLY A 85 -3.31 5.32 22.31
CA GLY A 85 -2.25 6.31 22.46
C GLY A 85 -1.35 6.43 21.22
N VAL A 86 -0.09 6.78 21.45
CA VAL A 86 0.91 7.03 20.40
C VAL A 86 1.61 5.78 19.89
N ALA A 87 1.28 4.61 20.43
CA ALA A 87 1.98 3.36 20.11
C ALA A 87 2.01 3.04 18.60
N PRO A 88 0.91 3.14 17.83
CA PRO A 88 0.96 2.89 16.39
C PRO A 88 1.91 3.83 15.64
N ILE A 89 2.00 5.09 16.05
CA ILE A 89 2.90 6.08 15.43
C ILE A 89 4.36 5.69 15.68
N VAL A 90 4.70 5.37 16.94
CA VAL A 90 6.06 4.95 17.31
C VAL A 90 6.45 3.67 16.59
N ILE A 91 5.54 2.71 16.48
CA ILE A 91 5.77 1.45 15.79
C ILE A 91 5.99 1.71 14.29
N ALA A 92 5.13 2.51 13.62
CA ALA A 92 5.26 2.84 12.20
C ALA A 92 6.59 3.54 11.91
N CYS A 93 6.98 4.52 12.72
CA CYS A 93 8.27 5.20 12.57
C CYS A 93 9.46 4.25 12.74
N LEU A 94 9.44 3.38 13.75
CA LEU A 94 10.56 2.47 14.02
C LEU A 94 10.64 1.36 12.98
N GLU A 95 9.52 0.75 12.58
CA GLU A 95 9.56 -0.33 11.60
C GLU A 95 10.01 0.17 10.23
N SER A 96 9.53 1.34 9.80
CA SER A 96 9.96 2.00 8.57
C SER A 96 11.43 2.40 8.63
N LEU A 97 11.88 3.03 9.73
CA LEU A 97 13.28 3.42 9.91
C LEU A 97 14.23 2.22 9.88
N PHE A 98 13.90 1.15 10.61
CA PHE A 98 14.77 -0.04 10.62
C PHE A 98 14.74 -0.81 9.30
N ALA A 99 13.64 -0.79 8.54
CA ALA A 99 13.63 -1.30 7.17
C ALA A 99 14.65 -0.55 6.30
N VAL A 100 14.66 0.78 6.36
CA VAL A 100 15.62 1.63 5.65
C VAL A 100 17.06 1.30 6.08
N VAL A 101 17.33 1.36 7.38
CA VAL A 101 18.67 1.16 7.94
C VAL A 101 19.24 -0.21 7.55
N PHE A 102 18.47 -1.28 7.70
CA PHE A 102 18.95 -2.63 7.39
C PHE A 102 19.26 -2.79 5.91
N VAL A 103 18.38 -2.29 5.03
CA VAL A 103 18.60 -2.37 3.58
C VAL A 103 19.80 -1.51 3.15
N VAL A 104 19.89 -0.27 3.64
CA VAL A 104 21.03 0.62 3.32
C VAL A 104 22.34 -0.02 3.78
N LEU A 105 22.44 -0.49 5.02
CA LEU A 105 23.66 -1.12 5.53
C LEU A 105 24.02 -2.38 4.75
N GLY A 106 23.04 -3.23 4.42
CA GLY A 106 23.29 -4.42 3.62
C GLY A 106 23.81 -4.12 2.20
N LEU A 107 23.26 -3.09 1.56
CA LEU A 107 23.70 -2.65 0.24
C LEU A 107 25.11 -2.03 0.29
N LEU A 108 25.42 -1.24 1.33
CA LEU A 108 26.76 -0.69 1.53
C LEU A 108 27.80 -1.80 1.79
N ILE A 109 27.47 -2.83 2.57
CA ILE A 109 28.31 -4.01 2.77
C ILE A 109 28.52 -4.73 1.44
N ALA A 110 27.51 -4.78 0.57
CA ALA A 110 27.61 -5.30 -0.79
C ALA A 110 28.31 -4.34 -1.77
N ARG A 111 28.96 -3.27 -1.26
CA ARG A 111 29.72 -2.27 -2.02
C ARG A 111 28.90 -1.50 -3.06
N GLN A 112 27.60 -1.32 -2.79
CA GLN A 112 26.77 -0.49 -3.65
C GLN A 112 26.97 1.00 -3.36
N PRO A 113 26.83 1.90 -4.36
CA PRO A 113 26.96 3.34 -4.17
C PRO A 113 25.98 3.87 -3.13
N LEU A 114 26.39 4.85 -2.31
CA LEU A 114 25.56 5.41 -1.25
C LEU A 114 24.25 6.03 -1.77
N PRO A 115 24.21 6.81 -2.88
CA PRO A 115 22.95 7.35 -3.41
C PRO A 115 21.96 6.26 -3.81
N PHE A 116 22.43 5.19 -4.46
CA PHE A 116 21.62 4.01 -4.80
C PHE A 116 21.07 3.34 -3.56
N SER A 117 21.94 3.10 -2.56
CA SER A 117 21.57 2.41 -1.32
C SER A 117 20.55 3.21 -0.50
N LEU A 118 20.68 4.53 -0.42
CA LEU A 118 19.75 5.42 0.27
C LEU A 118 18.36 5.40 -0.37
N VAL A 119 18.30 5.57 -1.70
CA VAL A 119 17.01 5.63 -2.41
C VAL A 119 16.32 4.27 -2.37
N LEU A 120 17.04 3.18 -2.68
CA LEU A 120 16.45 1.83 -2.65
C LEU A 120 16.06 1.42 -1.22
N GLY A 121 16.89 1.76 -0.22
CA GLY A 121 16.59 1.53 1.19
C GLY A 121 15.35 2.30 1.65
N ALA A 122 15.19 3.56 1.24
CA ALA A 122 14.02 4.34 1.61
C ALA A 122 12.71 3.78 1.04
N ILE A 123 12.74 3.21 -0.18
CA ILE A 123 11.58 2.53 -0.75
C ILE A 123 11.20 1.29 0.07
N ALA A 124 12.16 0.68 0.80
CA ALA A 124 11.88 -0.46 1.67
C ALA A 124 10.94 -0.14 2.84
N ALA A 125 10.80 1.12 3.23
CA ALA A 125 9.82 1.55 4.23
C ALA A 125 8.38 1.26 3.80
N ALA A 126 8.03 1.44 2.52
CA ALA A 126 6.66 1.34 2.03
C ALA A 126 6.03 -0.04 2.27
N THR A 127 4.78 -0.07 2.75
CA THR A 127 3.96 -1.27 2.95
C THR A 127 2.70 -1.19 2.08
N ALA A 128 2.18 -2.33 1.63
CA ALA A 128 0.93 -2.38 0.89
C ALA A 128 -0.25 -2.64 1.84
N PRO A 129 -1.11 -1.66 2.10
CA PRO A 129 -2.26 -1.84 2.99
C PRO A 129 -3.30 -2.80 2.43
N ALA A 130 -3.51 -2.77 1.12
CA ALA A 130 -4.60 -3.47 0.45
C ALA A 130 -4.59 -4.99 0.69
N ALA A 131 -3.44 -5.63 0.50
CA ALA A 131 -3.30 -7.07 0.68
C ALA A 131 -3.57 -7.50 2.14
N THR A 132 -3.04 -6.74 3.10
CA THR A 132 -3.23 -6.98 4.53
C THR A 132 -4.69 -6.82 4.95
N ILE A 133 -5.36 -5.74 4.50
CA ILE A 133 -6.78 -5.47 4.79
C ILE A 133 -7.68 -6.55 4.20
N MET A 134 -7.39 -7.01 2.98
CA MET A 134 -8.16 -8.10 2.36
C MET A 134 -8.08 -9.39 3.18
N VAL A 135 -6.90 -9.71 3.75
CA VAL A 135 -6.75 -10.87 4.64
C VAL A 135 -7.57 -10.68 5.92
N ILE A 136 -7.48 -9.51 6.56
CA ILE A 136 -8.25 -9.18 7.77
C ILE A 136 -9.75 -9.32 7.50
N LYS A 137 -10.26 -8.71 6.41
CA LYS A 137 -11.68 -8.78 6.03
C LYS A 137 -12.11 -10.20 5.69
N GLN A 138 -11.33 -10.94 4.91
CA GLN A 138 -11.64 -12.30 4.50
C GLN A 138 -11.78 -13.26 5.68
N TYR A 139 -10.88 -13.15 6.66
CA TYR A 139 -10.86 -14.03 7.82
C TYR A 139 -11.54 -13.43 9.06
N ARG A 140 -12.13 -12.24 8.94
CA ARG A 140 -12.78 -11.48 10.03
C ARG A 140 -11.90 -11.41 11.27
N ALA A 141 -10.60 -11.18 11.06
CA ALA A 141 -9.63 -11.09 12.15
C ALA A 141 -9.98 -9.96 13.11
N LYS A 142 -9.89 -10.24 14.42
CA LYS A 142 -10.16 -9.26 15.48
C LYS A 142 -9.22 -9.51 16.65
N GLY A 143 -8.58 -8.44 17.12
CA GLY A 143 -7.71 -8.50 18.29
C GLY A 143 -6.64 -7.41 18.29
N PRO A 144 -5.77 -7.39 19.30
CA PRO A 144 -4.77 -6.34 19.48
C PRO A 144 -3.79 -6.22 18.30
N VAL A 145 -3.40 -7.35 17.66
CA VAL A 145 -2.50 -7.32 16.49
C VAL A 145 -3.21 -6.71 15.31
N THR A 146 -4.46 -7.12 15.02
CA THR A 146 -5.28 -6.60 13.93
C THR A 146 -5.52 -5.09 14.07
N GLU A 147 -5.92 -4.64 15.26
CA GLU A 147 -6.18 -3.22 15.52
C GLU A 147 -4.91 -2.38 15.36
N THR A 148 -3.78 -2.85 15.92
CA THR A 148 -2.49 -2.17 15.80
C THR A 148 -2.02 -2.15 14.34
N LEU A 149 -2.17 -3.27 13.64
CA LEU A 149 -1.77 -3.43 12.24
C LEU A 149 -2.48 -2.43 11.32
N LEU A 150 -3.81 -2.32 11.44
CA LEU A 150 -4.60 -1.35 10.65
C LEU A 150 -4.11 0.08 10.88
N SER A 151 -3.81 0.44 12.13
CA SER A 151 -3.33 1.78 12.47
C SER A 151 -1.90 2.04 11.99
N VAL A 152 -1.00 1.05 12.14
CA VAL A 152 0.40 1.17 11.68
C VAL A 152 0.44 1.30 10.16
N VAL A 153 -0.25 0.42 9.43
CA VAL A 153 -0.27 0.44 7.96
C VAL A 153 -0.81 1.78 7.41
N ALA A 154 -1.79 2.36 8.09
CA ALA A 154 -2.35 3.64 7.68
C ALA A 154 -1.38 4.83 7.88
N ILE A 155 -0.48 4.75 8.87
CA ILE A 155 0.54 5.77 9.13
C ILE A 155 1.78 5.53 8.25
N ASP A 156 2.02 4.29 7.88
CA ASP A 156 3.23 3.82 7.19
C ASP A 156 3.45 4.50 5.83
N ASP A 157 2.39 4.77 5.10
CA ASP A 157 2.48 5.49 3.83
C ASP A 157 3.08 6.91 4.00
N ALA A 158 2.66 7.62 5.04
CA ALA A 158 3.21 8.94 5.35
C ALA A 158 4.68 8.84 5.82
N THR A 159 5.01 7.86 6.67
CA THR A 159 6.39 7.65 7.12
C THR A 159 7.30 7.24 5.97
N ALA A 160 6.85 6.40 5.05
CA ALA A 160 7.59 5.98 3.87
C ALA A 160 7.89 7.17 2.93
N LEU A 161 6.89 8.03 2.68
CA LEU A 161 7.08 9.24 1.87
C LEU A 161 8.08 10.21 2.49
N ILE A 162 8.02 10.44 3.82
CA ILE A 162 8.97 11.29 4.53
C ILE A 162 10.39 10.72 4.42
N LEU A 163 10.58 9.44 4.72
CA LEU A 163 11.88 8.78 4.66
C LEU A 163 12.45 8.77 3.23
N PHE A 164 11.62 8.51 2.23
CA PHE A 164 12.02 8.55 0.83
C PHE A 164 12.49 9.95 0.43
N SER A 165 11.77 10.96 0.83
CA SER A 165 12.10 12.35 0.51
C SER A 165 13.40 12.82 1.15
N LEU A 166 13.63 12.43 2.41
CA LEU A 166 14.90 12.66 3.10
C LEU A 166 16.05 11.95 2.40
N ALA A 167 15.87 10.68 2.04
CA ALA A 167 16.90 9.90 1.35
C ALA A 167 17.24 10.49 -0.03
N VAL A 168 16.21 10.92 -0.77
CA VAL A 168 16.37 11.60 -2.06
C VAL A 168 17.13 12.92 -1.90
N ALA A 169 16.77 13.76 -0.93
CA ALA A 169 17.44 15.02 -0.67
C ALA A 169 18.93 14.80 -0.36
N VAL A 170 19.27 13.78 0.44
CA VAL A 170 20.66 13.41 0.72
C VAL A 170 21.34 12.86 -0.53
N ALA A 171 20.70 12.01 -1.30
CA ALA A 171 21.26 11.42 -2.51
C ALA A 171 21.56 12.48 -3.58
N GLN A 172 20.67 13.45 -3.78
CA GLN A 172 20.88 14.59 -4.68
C GLN A 172 22.01 15.48 -4.22
N GLY A 173 22.09 15.80 -2.93
CA GLY A 173 23.20 16.59 -2.37
C GLY A 173 24.57 15.92 -2.52
N LEU A 174 24.60 14.58 -2.67
CA LEU A 174 25.84 13.83 -2.93
C LEU A 174 26.21 13.74 -4.43
N THR A 175 25.21 13.88 -5.31
CA THR A 175 25.41 13.78 -6.78
C THR A 175 25.54 15.14 -7.45
N ASP A 176 24.80 16.16 -6.97
CA ASP A 176 24.76 17.50 -7.53
C ASP A 176 25.17 18.55 -6.48
N ALA A 177 26.34 19.15 -6.66
CA ALA A 177 26.88 20.19 -5.75
C ALA A 177 26.05 21.50 -5.70
N GLY A 178 24.94 21.60 -6.46
CA GLY A 178 24.07 22.79 -6.54
C GLY A 178 22.64 22.59 -6.02
N ALA A 179 22.25 21.36 -5.62
CA ALA A 179 20.88 21.12 -5.14
C ALA A 179 20.66 21.71 -3.75
N SER A 180 19.67 22.61 -3.60
CA SER A 180 19.29 23.16 -2.31
C SER A 180 18.55 22.08 -1.49
N PHE A 181 19.19 21.62 -0.41
CA PHE A 181 18.62 20.66 0.54
C PHE A 181 17.23 21.09 1.06
N GLY A 182 17.04 22.40 1.28
CA GLY A 182 15.76 22.95 1.72
C GLY A 182 14.64 22.80 0.68
N ALA A 183 14.93 23.00 -0.60
CA ALA A 183 13.92 22.85 -1.66
C ALA A 183 13.49 21.38 -1.84
N SER A 184 14.43 20.44 -1.69
CA SER A 184 14.15 19.00 -1.78
C SER A 184 13.28 18.48 -0.64
N LEU A 185 13.33 19.11 0.55
CA LEU A 185 12.45 18.76 1.68
C LEU A 185 11.08 19.43 1.60
N LEU A 186 10.98 20.61 0.98
CA LEU A 186 9.73 21.38 0.93
C LEU A 186 8.68 20.70 0.03
N SER A 187 9.10 20.07 -1.07
CA SER A 187 8.19 19.39 -2.01
C SER A 187 7.35 18.29 -1.34
N PRO A 188 7.96 17.32 -0.62
CA PRO A 188 7.18 16.28 0.07
C PRO A 188 6.33 16.78 1.22
N LEU A 189 6.81 17.80 1.96
CA LEU A 189 5.99 18.42 3.00
C LEU A 189 4.76 19.09 2.41
N ARG A 190 4.88 19.73 1.23
CA ARG A 190 3.77 20.29 0.49
C ARG A 190 2.81 19.19 -0.01
N GLU A 191 3.35 18.10 -0.56
CA GLU A 191 2.59 16.96 -1.05
C GLU A 191 1.76 16.32 0.07
N ILE A 192 2.40 15.99 1.20
CA ILE A 192 1.75 15.37 2.36
C ILE A 192 0.80 16.34 3.04
N GLY A 193 1.28 17.54 3.38
CA GLY A 193 0.47 18.55 4.06
C GLY A 193 -0.71 19.01 3.23
N GLY A 194 -0.49 19.25 1.93
CA GLY A 194 -1.54 19.60 0.98
C GLY A 194 -2.58 18.50 0.85
N ALA A 195 -2.16 17.23 0.72
CA ALA A 195 -3.06 16.08 0.65
C ALA A 195 -3.95 15.97 1.90
N LEU A 196 -3.37 16.12 3.09
CA LEU A 196 -4.12 16.05 4.35
C LEU A 196 -5.11 17.20 4.49
N VAL A 197 -4.70 18.44 4.18
CA VAL A 197 -5.58 19.64 4.29
C VAL A 197 -6.71 19.57 3.27
N VAL A 198 -6.41 19.29 2.00
CA VAL A 198 -7.42 19.20 0.93
C VAL A 198 -8.33 18.00 1.16
N GLY A 199 -7.80 16.86 1.59
CA GLY A 199 -8.59 15.68 1.93
C GLY A 199 -9.54 15.93 3.10
N ALA A 200 -9.06 16.60 4.15
CA ALA A 200 -9.92 17.00 5.27
C ALA A 200 -11.02 17.99 4.83
N ALA A 201 -10.67 18.99 4.02
CA ALA A 201 -11.64 19.95 3.48
C ALA A 201 -12.73 19.24 2.65
N LEU A 202 -12.33 18.33 1.73
CA LEU A 202 -13.26 17.51 0.97
C LEU A 202 -14.11 16.62 1.87
N GLY A 203 -13.55 16.07 2.93
CA GLY A 203 -14.29 15.28 3.93
C GLY A 203 -15.39 16.12 4.60
N PHE A 204 -15.10 17.34 5.01
CA PHE A 204 -16.13 18.26 5.57
C PHE A 204 -17.18 18.64 4.54
N ILE A 205 -16.79 18.91 3.28
CA ILE A 205 -17.72 19.17 2.18
C ILE A 205 -18.61 17.94 1.95
N PHE A 206 -18.05 16.73 2.02
CA PHE A 206 -18.79 15.48 1.84
C PHE A 206 -19.88 15.28 2.90
N LEU A 207 -19.67 15.74 4.14
CA LEU A 207 -20.70 15.65 5.19
C LEU A 207 -21.98 16.45 4.87
N LEU A 208 -21.88 17.50 4.04
CA LEU A 208 -23.03 18.34 3.71
C LEU A 208 -24.10 17.57 2.92
N PRO A 209 -23.81 16.96 1.74
CA PRO A 209 -24.82 16.22 1.00
C PRO A 209 -25.28 14.95 1.71
N LEU A 210 -24.46 14.34 2.58
CA LEU A 210 -24.86 13.17 3.37
C LEU A 210 -26.06 13.45 4.31
N ARG A 211 -26.27 14.72 4.70
CA ARG A 211 -27.43 15.12 5.51
C ARG A 211 -28.74 15.05 4.72
N PHE A 212 -28.69 15.33 3.41
CA PHE A 212 -29.85 15.39 2.54
C PHE A 212 -30.13 14.04 1.85
N PHE A 213 -29.08 13.34 1.43
CA PHE A 213 -29.18 12.09 0.67
C PHE A 213 -29.07 10.88 1.61
N LYS A 214 -30.21 10.29 1.97
CA LYS A 214 -30.28 9.14 2.91
C LYS A 214 -30.45 7.78 2.24
N LYS A 215 -30.90 7.76 0.97
CA LYS A 215 -31.08 6.51 0.22
C LYS A 215 -29.73 5.88 -0.12
N VAL A 216 -29.60 4.57 0.00
CA VAL A 216 -28.37 3.78 -0.25
C VAL A 216 -27.76 4.11 -1.62
N GLY A 217 -28.55 4.12 -2.71
CA GLY A 217 -28.06 4.44 -4.05
C GLY A 217 -27.48 5.85 -4.18
N ASN A 218 -28.12 6.83 -3.53
CA ASN A 218 -27.63 8.22 -3.55
C ASN A 218 -26.31 8.35 -2.75
N ARG A 219 -26.24 7.70 -1.59
CA ARG A 219 -25.01 7.65 -0.78
C ARG A 219 -23.86 6.99 -1.52
N LEU A 220 -24.16 5.89 -2.24
CA LEU A 220 -23.17 5.23 -3.10
C LEU A 220 -22.65 6.20 -4.16
N SER A 221 -23.54 6.86 -4.89
CA SER A 221 -23.14 7.84 -5.92
C SER A 221 -22.27 8.97 -5.34
N LEU A 222 -22.60 9.44 -4.13
CA LEU A 222 -21.80 10.45 -3.43
C LEU A 222 -20.41 9.92 -3.07
N ILE A 223 -20.30 8.71 -2.51
CA ILE A 223 -19.01 8.10 -2.16
C ILE A 223 -18.13 8.02 -3.42
N VAL A 224 -18.68 7.49 -4.51
CA VAL A 224 -17.94 7.37 -5.79
C VAL A 224 -17.52 8.75 -6.29
N ALA A 225 -18.42 9.73 -6.30
CA ALA A 225 -18.13 11.08 -6.77
C ALA A 225 -17.02 11.75 -5.94
N PHE A 226 -17.06 11.65 -4.62
CA PHE A 226 -16.07 12.26 -3.75
C PHE A 226 -14.71 11.55 -3.80
N VAL A 227 -14.68 10.22 -3.93
CA VAL A 227 -13.42 9.48 -4.15
C VAL A 227 -12.79 9.88 -5.49
N PHE A 228 -13.59 9.94 -6.57
CA PHE A 228 -13.10 10.38 -7.88
C PHE A 228 -12.62 11.82 -7.85
N ALA A 229 -13.37 12.73 -7.21
CA ALA A 229 -12.95 14.12 -7.04
C ALA A 229 -11.64 14.21 -6.25
N GLY A 230 -11.49 13.42 -5.18
CA GLY A 230 -10.27 13.35 -4.38
C GLY A 230 -9.05 12.93 -5.20
N ILE A 231 -9.18 11.86 -5.99
CA ILE A 231 -8.13 11.38 -6.88
C ILE A 231 -7.80 12.44 -7.95
N GLY A 232 -8.83 13.00 -8.59
CA GLY A 232 -8.65 14.01 -9.64
C GLY A 232 -7.99 15.29 -9.13
N ILE A 233 -8.38 15.77 -7.95
CA ILE A 233 -7.76 16.95 -7.31
C ILE A 233 -6.31 16.64 -6.92
N ALA A 234 -6.05 15.44 -6.37
CA ALA A 234 -4.70 15.04 -6.02
C ALA A 234 -3.78 15.04 -7.25
N THR A 235 -4.25 14.46 -8.35
CA THR A 235 -3.49 14.44 -9.62
C THR A 235 -3.28 15.85 -10.18
N LEU A 236 -4.28 16.74 -10.08
CA LEU A 236 -4.19 18.10 -10.60
C LEU A 236 -3.17 18.97 -9.86
N PHE A 237 -3.00 18.76 -8.55
CA PHE A 237 -2.11 19.55 -7.68
C PHE A 237 -0.84 18.82 -7.27
N ASP A 238 -0.51 17.69 -7.90
CA ASP A 238 0.65 16.84 -7.56
C ASP A 238 0.65 16.46 -6.06
N LEU A 239 -0.50 16.07 -5.53
CA LEU A 239 -0.67 15.61 -4.15
C LEU A 239 -0.78 14.08 -4.10
N SER A 240 -0.53 13.48 -2.94
CA SER A 240 -0.78 12.07 -2.71
C SER A 240 -2.29 11.77 -2.68
N SER A 241 -2.81 11.09 -3.71
CA SER A 241 -4.23 10.68 -3.79
C SER A 241 -4.62 9.75 -2.65
N LEU A 242 -3.69 8.92 -2.21
CA LEU A 242 -3.87 7.99 -1.10
C LEU A 242 -4.05 8.73 0.22
N LEU A 243 -3.15 9.65 0.58
CA LEU A 243 -3.28 10.46 1.80
C LEU A 243 -4.51 11.38 1.77
N LEU A 244 -4.84 11.93 0.60
CA LEU A 244 -6.02 12.79 0.44
C LEU A 244 -7.33 12.01 0.69
N CYS A 245 -7.51 10.86 0.04
CA CYS A 245 -8.70 10.02 0.24
C CYS A 245 -8.76 9.46 1.67
N MET A 246 -7.62 9.14 2.27
CA MET A 246 -7.52 8.69 3.65
C MET A 246 -7.94 9.80 4.64
N ALA A 247 -7.46 11.03 4.46
CA ALA A 247 -7.87 12.17 5.28
C ALA A 247 -9.37 12.46 5.14
N MET A 248 -9.91 12.36 3.92
CA MET A 248 -11.35 12.47 3.67
C MET A 248 -12.15 11.39 4.43
N GLY A 249 -11.70 10.14 4.38
CA GLY A 249 -12.29 9.02 5.14
C GLY A 249 -12.23 9.23 6.65
N ALA A 250 -11.10 9.74 7.15
CA ALA A 250 -10.92 10.06 8.58
C ALA A 250 -11.90 11.14 9.07
N VAL A 251 -12.16 12.17 8.28
CA VAL A 251 -13.18 13.19 8.61
C VAL A 251 -14.57 12.55 8.68
N VAL A 252 -14.94 11.74 7.69
CA VAL A 252 -16.24 11.04 7.70
C VAL A 252 -16.37 10.14 8.91
N ALA A 253 -15.31 9.42 9.28
CA ALA A 253 -15.27 8.52 10.44
C ALA A 253 -15.51 9.20 11.77
N ASN A 254 -15.06 10.46 11.90
CA ASN A 254 -15.13 11.20 13.17
C ASN A 254 -16.34 12.14 13.27
N PHE A 255 -16.89 12.60 12.14
CA PHE A 255 -17.89 13.64 12.13
C PHE A 255 -19.24 13.19 11.52
N SER A 256 -19.32 12.02 10.87
CA SER A 256 -20.59 11.49 10.36
C SER A 256 -21.27 10.60 11.40
N PRO A 257 -22.56 10.83 11.74
CA PRO A 257 -23.32 9.91 12.57
C PRO A 257 -23.60 8.59 11.88
N ASP A 258 -23.63 8.57 10.55
CA ASP A 258 -24.00 7.40 9.73
C ASP A 258 -22.79 6.65 9.17
N VAL A 259 -21.62 6.77 9.82
CA VAL A 259 -20.35 6.22 9.32
C VAL A 259 -20.43 4.72 9.01
N THR A 260 -21.09 3.93 9.85
CA THR A 260 -21.24 2.48 9.65
C THR A 260 -21.96 2.18 8.34
N GLN A 261 -23.10 2.86 8.08
CA GLN A 261 -23.83 2.67 6.83
C GLN A 261 -23.01 3.08 5.59
N ILE A 262 -22.23 4.17 5.69
CA ILE A 262 -21.36 4.63 4.61
C ILE A 262 -20.30 3.57 4.29
N MET A 263 -19.72 2.98 5.32
CA MET A 263 -18.71 1.91 5.13
C MET A 263 -19.33 0.62 4.60
N ASP A 264 -20.49 0.21 5.07
CA ASP A 264 -21.21 -0.96 4.54
C ASP A 264 -21.53 -0.78 3.04
N ILE A 265 -21.92 0.43 2.62
CA ILE A 265 -22.16 0.77 1.20
C ILE A 265 -20.84 0.70 0.42
N CYS A 266 -19.76 1.26 0.94
CA CYS A 266 -18.45 1.23 0.32
C CYS A 266 -17.96 -0.21 0.16
N ASP A 267 -18.07 -1.02 1.20
CA ASP A 267 -17.68 -2.44 1.19
C ASP A 267 -18.53 -3.30 0.24
N GLY A 268 -19.77 -2.88 -0.07
CA GLY A 268 -20.63 -3.55 -1.05
C GLY A 268 -20.18 -3.37 -2.50
N VAL A 269 -19.45 -2.31 -2.81
CA VAL A 269 -19.04 -1.95 -4.19
C VAL A 269 -17.56 -2.25 -4.46
N THR A 270 -16.73 -2.19 -3.44
CA THR A 270 -15.28 -2.36 -3.58
C THR A 270 -14.80 -3.76 -4.01
N PRO A 271 -15.50 -4.90 -3.78
CA PRO A 271 -14.97 -6.21 -4.12
C PRO A 271 -14.57 -6.41 -5.59
N PRO A 272 -15.40 -6.04 -6.60
CA PRO A 272 -14.99 -6.17 -8.00
C PRO A 272 -13.86 -5.20 -8.37
N ILE A 273 -13.83 -4.01 -7.78
CA ILE A 273 -12.78 -3.02 -8.01
C ILE A 273 -11.43 -3.56 -7.48
N PHE A 274 -11.42 -4.12 -6.28
CA PHE A 274 -10.23 -4.71 -5.67
C PHE A 274 -9.75 -5.95 -6.42
N LEU A 275 -10.70 -6.81 -6.87
CA LEU A 275 -10.35 -7.96 -7.71
C LEU A 275 -9.63 -7.50 -8.98
N LEU A 276 -10.20 -6.54 -9.71
CA LEU A 276 -9.58 -5.98 -10.92
C LEU A 276 -8.20 -5.36 -10.63
N PHE A 277 -8.08 -4.62 -9.53
CA PHE A 277 -6.81 -4.03 -9.09
C PHE A 277 -5.73 -5.09 -8.88
N PHE A 278 -6.03 -6.16 -8.13
CA PHE A 278 -5.04 -7.20 -7.86
C PHE A 278 -4.73 -8.06 -9.09
N VAL A 279 -5.71 -8.30 -9.96
CA VAL A 279 -5.45 -8.98 -11.24
C VAL A 279 -4.60 -8.12 -12.14
N ALA A 280 -4.87 -6.80 -12.25
CA ALA A 280 -4.03 -5.86 -12.99
C ALA A 280 -2.61 -5.81 -12.42
N SER A 281 -2.48 -5.67 -11.11
CA SER A 281 -1.18 -5.70 -10.42
C SER A 281 -0.40 -6.99 -10.70
N GLY A 282 -1.09 -8.14 -10.70
CA GLY A 282 -0.50 -9.43 -11.06
C GLY A 282 -0.06 -9.49 -12.53
N ALA A 283 -0.83 -8.91 -13.45
CA ALA A 283 -0.51 -8.87 -14.88
C ALA A 283 0.70 -7.98 -15.20
N ASP A 284 0.90 -6.92 -14.42
CA ASP A 284 2.07 -6.04 -14.55
C ASP A 284 3.38 -6.68 -14.05
N LEU A 285 3.31 -7.81 -13.34
CA LEU A 285 4.49 -8.49 -12.82
C LEU A 285 5.29 -9.16 -13.95
N LYS A 286 6.53 -8.73 -14.14
CA LYS A 286 7.43 -9.25 -15.19
C LYS A 286 8.37 -10.31 -14.62
N LEU A 287 8.09 -11.58 -14.86
CA LEU A 287 8.95 -12.70 -14.41
C LEU A 287 10.38 -12.62 -14.97
N SER A 288 10.55 -12.02 -16.14
CA SER A 288 11.86 -11.83 -16.79
C SER A 288 12.84 -10.97 -15.98
N VAL A 289 12.33 -10.19 -15.02
CA VAL A 289 13.14 -9.32 -14.16
C VAL A 289 13.81 -10.11 -13.02
N LEU A 290 13.24 -11.25 -12.61
CA LEU A 290 13.76 -12.06 -11.50
C LEU A 290 15.25 -12.42 -11.62
N PRO A 291 15.75 -12.92 -12.77
CA PRO A 291 17.16 -13.27 -12.91
C PRO A 291 18.11 -12.05 -12.90
N THR A 292 17.64 -10.87 -13.27
CA THR A 292 18.46 -9.66 -13.42
C THR A 292 18.80 -8.98 -12.09
N VAL A 293 18.02 -9.29 -11.05
CA VAL A 293 18.10 -8.61 -9.75
C VAL A 293 19.23 -9.17 -8.87
N GLY A 294 19.59 -10.45 -9.06
CA GLY A 294 20.74 -11.10 -8.44
C GLY A 294 20.84 -10.92 -6.93
N LEU A 295 22.07 -10.77 -6.43
CA LEU A 295 22.35 -10.62 -4.99
C LEU A 295 21.69 -9.39 -4.37
N ILE A 296 21.60 -8.28 -5.11
CA ILE A 296 21.03 -7.02 -4.61
C ILE A 296 19.57 -7.20 -4.25
N GLY A 297 18.80 -7.93 -5.07
CA GLY A 297 17.41 -8.23 -4.76
C GLY A 297 17.23 -9.14 -3.55
N VAL A 298 18.09 -10.13 -3.40
CA VAL A 298 18.08 -11.00 -2.22
C VAL A 298 18.36 -10.17 -0.95
N ILE A 299 19.38 -9.31 -0.98
CA ILE A 299 19.69 -8.39 0.12
C ILE A 299 18.48 -7.53 0.45
N TYR A 300 17.89 -6.89 -0.57
CA TYR A 300 16.71 -6.05 -0.38
C TYR A 300 15.57 -6.81 0.29
N ILE A 301 15.20 -7.97 -0.27
CA ILE A 301 14.06 -8.77 0.20
C ILE A 301 14.29 -9.25 1.63
N VAL A 302 15.44 -9.81 1.94
CA VAL A 302 15.70 -10.39 3.26
C VAL A 302 15.84 -9.30 4.33
N LEU A 303 16.61 -8.25 4.04
CA LEU A 303 16.88 -7.21 5.03
C LEU A 303 15.69 -6.29 5.26
N ARG A 304 14.84 -6.06 4.25
CA ARG A 304 13.56 -5.37 4.47
C ARG A 304 12.67 -6.12 5.46
N VAL A 305 12.50 -7.43 5.26
CA VAL A 305 11.70 -8.26 6.17
C VAL A 305 12.27 -8.23 7.59
N ALA A 306 13.59 -8.41 7.71
CA ALA A 306 14.27 -8.38 9.00
C ALA A 306 14.13 -7.01 9.68
N GLY A 307 14.33 -5.92 8.94
CA GLY A 307 14.21 -4.55 9.45
C GLY A 307 12.80 -4.21 9.92
N LYS A 308 11.78 -4.52 9.10
CA LYS A 308 10.38 -4.33 9.50
C LYS A 308 10.00 -5.15 10.73
N ALA A 309 10.35 -6.43 10.75
CA ALA A 309 10.07 -7.30 11.89
C ALA A 309 10.77 -6.82 13.17
N PHE A 310 12.03 -6.43 13.07
CA PHE A 310 12.81 -5.90 14.18
C PHE A 310 12.24 -4.57 14.69
N GLY A 311 12.01 -3.61 13.78
CA GLY A 311 11.50 -2.29 14.13
C GLY A 311 10.10 -2.33 14.75
N ALA A 312 9.19 -3.15 14.18
CA ALA A 312 7.86 -3.36 14.75
C ALA A 312 7.92 -3.99 16.14
N SER A 313 8.77 -4.99 16.34
CA SER A 313 8.98 -5.63 17.65
C SER A 313 9.56 -4.63 18.65
N LEU A 314 10.56 -3.85 18.26
CA LEU A 314 11.17 -2.82 19.10
C LEU A 314 10.16 -1.75 19.49
N GLY A 315 9.38 -1.24 18.53
CA GLY A 315 8.31 -0.28 18.78
C GLY A 315 7.26 -0.82 19.76
N GLY A 316 6.86 -2.08 19.58
CA GLY A 316 5.97 -2.76 20.50
C GLY A 316 6.55 -2.92 21.92
N ILE A 317 7.86 -3.13 22.04
CA ILE A 317 8.55 -3.19 23.35
C ILE A 317 8.58 -1.82 24.00
N VAL A 318 9.00 -0.79 23.27
CA VAL A 318 9.08 0.60 23.75
C VAL A 318 7.73 1.10 24.26
N CYS A 319 6.67 0.80 23.50
CA CYS A 319 5.30 1.20 23.84
C CYS A 319 4.61 0.23 24.82
N LYS A 320 5.29 -0.81 25.32
CA LYS A 320 4.74 -1.82 26.24
C LYS A 320 3.47 -2.49 25.71
N CYS A 321 3.37 -2.70 24.40
CA CYS A 321 2.24 -3.34 23.75
C CYS A 321 2.07 -4.81 24.20
N ASP A 322 0.94 -5.41 23.82
CA ASP A 322 0.66 -6.83 24.04
C ASP A 322 1.77 -7.73 23.46
N LYS A 323 1.97 -8.90 24.07
CA LYS A 323 2.99 -9.87 23.67
C LYS A 323 2.80 -10.35 22.21
N ASN A 324 1.56 -10.50 21.77
CA ASN A 324 1.24 -10.90 20.43
C ASN A 324 1.55 -9.80 19.41
N VAL A 325 1.30 -8.53 19.76
CA VAL A 325 1.69 -7.37 18.93
C VAL A 325 3.20 -7.37 18.71
N LYS A 326 3.99 -7.49 19.78
CA LYS A 326 5.46 -7.54 19.69
C LYS A 326 5.99 -8.63 18.79
N LYS A 327 5.31 -9.77 18.72
CA LYS A 327 5.78 -10.97 18.01
C LYS A 327 5.25 -11.09 16.59
N TYR A 328 3.99 -10.74 16.36
CA TYR A 328 3.29 -11.09 15.12
C TYR A 328 2.98 -9.89 14.22
N LEU A 329 3.13 -8.65 14.71
CA LEU A 329 2.86 -7.46 13.91
C LEU A 329 3.83 -7.32 12.72
N GLY A 330 5.14 -7.44 12.98
CA GLY A 330 6.18 -7.26 11.96
C GLY A 330 5.99 -8.15 10.71
N PRO A 331 5.78 -9.46 10.86
CA PRO A 331 5.49 -10.33 9.72
C PRO A 331 4.22 -9.94 8.93
N CYS A 332 3.25 -9.25 9.53
CA CYS A 332 2.06 -8.77 8.82
C CYS A 332 2.33 -7.53 7.96
N LEU A 333 3.49 -6.88 8.10
CA LEU A 333 3.92 -5.69 7.34
C LEU A 333 4.75 -6.05 6.08
N LEU A 334 4.78 -7.33 5.69
CA LEU A 334 5.53 -7.79 4.53
C LEU A 334 4.98 -7.29 3.18
N PRO A 335 3.67 -7.25 2.91
CA PRO A 335 3.15 -6.85 1.62
C PRO A 335 3.73 -5.51 1.16
N GLN A 336 4.10 -5.42 -0.11
CA GLN A 336 4.64 -4.22 -0.73
C GLN A 336 4.16 -4.16 -2.19
N ALA A 337 3.56 -3.04 -2.60
CA ALA A 337 2.96 -2.90 -3.93
C ALA A 337 3.01 -1.44 -4.45
N GLY A 338 1.86 -0.87 -4.78
CA GLY A 338 1.69 0.37 -5.52
C GLY A 338 2.57 1.54 -5.08
N VAL A 339 2.63 1.84 -3.78
CA VAL A 339 3.46 2.95 -3.25
C VAL A 339 4.93 2.74 -3.57
N ALA A 340 5.47 1.53 -3.36
CA ALA A 340 6.87 1.23 -3.66
C ALA A 340 7.17 1.33 -5.17
N ILE A 341 6.24 0.88 -6.02
CA ILE A 341 6.36 1.01 -7.48
C ILE A 341 6.35 2.49 -7.87
N GLY A 342 5.42 3.28 -7.32
CA GLY A 342 5.35 4.72 -7.53
C GLY A 342 6.64 5.45 -7.12
N LEU A 343 7.17 5.14 -5.93
CA LEU A 343 8.44 5.68 -5.45
C LEU A 343 9.62 5.27 -6.34
N SER A 344 9.61 4.04 -6.89
CA SER A 344 10.66 3.59 -7.83
C SER A 344 10.63 4.35 -9.15
N LEU A 345 9.45 4.77 -9.62
CA LEU A 345 9.29 5.64 -10.81
C LEU A 345 9.79 7.06 -10.51
N ALA A 346 9.43 7.61 -9.34
CA ALA A 346 9.93 8.90 -8.89
C ALA A 346 11.47 8.89 -8.75
N ALA A 347 12.04 7.84 -8.16
CA ALA A 347 13.48 7.63 -8.06
C ALA A 347 14.17 7.67 -9.44
N GLY A 348 13.51 7.19 -10.48
CA GLY A 348 14.03 7.21 -11.85
C GLY A 348 14.25 8.61 -12.42
N LYS A 349 13.47 9.60 -11.98
CA LYS A 349 13.64 11.00 -12.36
C LYS A 349 14.79 11.68 -11.58
N ILE A 350 15.12 11.18 -10.40
CA ILE A 350 16.05 11.77 -9.44
C ILE A 350 17.46 11.19 -9.58
N VAL A 351 17.54 9.86 -9.72
CA VAL A 351 18.79 9.12 -9.92
C VAL A 351 18.71 8.28 -11.20
N PRO A 352 18.68 8.90 -12.40
CA PRO A 352 18.38 8.22 -13.66
C PRO A 352 19.33 7.05 -13.96
N HIS A 353 20.59 7.19 -13.56
CA HIS A 353 21.62 6.17 -13.78
C HIS A 353 21.28 4.84 -13.07
N PHE A 354 20.62 4.88 -11.93
CA PHE A 354 20.24 3.70 -11.14
C PHE A 354 18.78 3.27 -11.36
N ALA A 355 18.00 4.03 -12.10
CA ALA A 355 16.58 3.82 -12.30
C ALA A 355 16.20 2.40 -12.75
N PRO A 356 16.85 1.81 -13.77
CA PRO A 356 16.49 0.46 -14.22
C PRO A 356 16.71 -0.60 -13.12
N GLN A 357 17.82 -0.45 -12.37
CA GLN A 357 18.16 -1.41 -11.31
C GLN A 357 17.25 -1.29 -10.10
N ILE A 358 16.94 -0.05 -9.66
CA ILE A 358 15.98 0.20 -8.59
C ILE A 358 14.63 -0.40 -8.95
N ARG A 359 14.14 -0.09 -10.17
CA ARG A 359 12.86 -0.58 -10.65
C ARG A 359 12.81 -2.10 -10.72
N ALA A 360 13.88 -2.75 -11.20
CA ALA A 360 13.98 -4.20 -11.25
C ALA A 360 13.89 -4.84 -9.85
N VAL A 361 14.63 -4.30 -8.88
CA VAL A 361 14.61 -4.78 -7.48
C VAL A 361 13.22 -4.63 -6.86
N ILE A 362 12.58 -3.47 -7.04
CA ILE A 362 11.26 -3.20 -6.49
C ILE A 362 10.19 -4.09 -7.12
N LEU A 363 10.18 -4.27 -8.43
CA LEU A 363 9.23 -5.15 -9.10
C LEU A 363 9.40 -6.61 -8.67
N CYS A 364 10.64 -7.09 -8.54
CA CYS A 364 10.94 -8.42 -8.03
C CYS A 364 10.47 -8.58 -6.57
N GLY A 365 10.81 -7.62 -5.72
CA GLY A 365 10.37 -7.61 -4.31
C GLY A 365 8.84 -7.59 -4.21
N THR A 366 8.17 -6.74 -4.98
CA THR A 366 6.72 -6.66 -5.04
C THR A 366 6.09 -8.00 -5.42
N LEU A 367 6.59 -8.65 -6.48
CA LEU A 367 6.13 -9.97 -6.89
C LEU A 367 6.17 -10.97 -5.73
N ILE A 368 7.32 -11.06 -5.05
CA ILE A 368 7.52 -12.01 -3.95
C ILE A 368 6.63 -11.65 -2.75
N TYR A 369 6.59 -10.39 -2.37
CA TYR A 369 5.81 -9.95 -1.20
C TYR A 369 4.30 -10.02 -1.40
N GLU A 370 3.81 -9.72 -2.60
CA GLU A 370 2.38 -9.83 -2.91
C GLU A 370 1.92 -11.29 -2.96
N LEU A 371 2.77 -12.22 -3.41
CA LEU A 371 2.43 -13.65 -3.41
C LEU A 371 2.51 -14.27 -2.01
N ILE A 372 3.55 -13.94 -1.24
CA ILE A 372 3.84 -14.57 0.06
C ILE A 372 3.20 -13.79 1.22
N GLY A 373 3.18 -12.47 1.15
CA GLY A 373 2.77 -11.57 2.22
C GLY A 373 1.38 -11.88 2.78
N PRO A 374 0.34 -12.03 1.96
CA PRO A 374 -1.00 -12.37 2.44
C PRO A 374 -1.06 -13.69 3.22
N ALA A 375 -0.29 -14.70 2.78
CA ALA A 375 -0.20 -15.99 3.46
C ALA A 375 0.50 -15.86 4.81
N VAL A 376 1.57 -15.07 4.89
CA VAL A 376 2.30 -14.80 6.14
C VAL A 376 1.44 -13.99 7.11
N THR A 377 0.71 -12.98 6.63
CA THR A 377 -0.25 -12.21 7.42
C THR A 377 -1.31 -13.11 8.01
N LYS A 378 -1.93 -13.99 7.22
CA LYS A 378 -2.90 -14.97 7.69
C LYS A 378 -2.32 -15.86 8.79
N LEU A 379 -1.12 -16.42 8.56
CA LEU A 379 -0.46 -17.31 9.53
C LEU A 379 -0.13 -16.57 10.83
N SER A 380 0.30 -15.33 10.75
CA SER A 380 0.63 -14.50 11.91
C SER A 380 -0.61 -14.19 12.75
N LEU A 381 -1.70 -13.76 12.12
CA LEU A 381 -2.98 -13.50 12.79
C LEU A 381 -3.60 -14.79 13.38
N LYS A 382 -3.45 -15.93 12.68
CA LYS A 382 -3.87 -17.22 13.21
C LYS A 382 -3.07 -17.61 14.48
N LYS A 383 -1.73 -17.44 14.44
CA LYS A 383 -0.86 -17.72 15.60
C LYS A 383 -1.09 -16.75 16.75
N ALA A 384 -1.53 -15.52 16.46
CA ALA A 384 -1.95 -14.55 17.47
C ALA A 384 -3.31 -14.89 18.11
N GLY A 385 -4.06 -15.87 17.56
CA GLY A 385 -5.39 -16.23 18.05
C GLY A 385 -6.50 -15.28 17.58
N GLU A 386 -6.25 -14.46 16.58
CA GLU A 386 -7.17 -13.42 16.09
C GLU A 386 -8.01 -13.86 14.87
N ILE A 387 -7.75 -15.04 14.35
CA ILE A 387 -8.55 -15.70 13.31
C ILE A 387 -9.17 -16.97 13.90
N THR A 388 -10.49 -17.01 13.94
CA THR A 388 -11.22 -18.24 14.24
C THR A 388 -11.19 -19.15 12.99
N THR A 389 -10.52 -20.27 13.08
CA THR A 389 -10.62 -21.34 12.07
C THR A 389 -11.95 -22.05 12.24
N ASN A 390 -12.90 -21.80 11.34
CA ASN A 390 -13.93 -22.78 11.04
C ASN A 390 -13.41 -23.65 9.91
#